data_35509c6fab84a280ac856182cd401fe7
#
_entry.id   35509c6fab84a280ac856182cd401fe7
#
_cell.length_a   1.000
_cell.length_b   1.000
_cell.length_c   1.000
_cell.angle_alpha   90.00
_cell.angle_beta   90.00
_cell.angle_gamma   90.00
#
_symmetry.space_group_name_H-M   'P 1'
#
loop_
_entity.id
_entity.type
_entity.pdbx_description
1 polymer ?
#
loop_
_entity_poly.entity_id
_entity_poly.type
_entity_poly.pdbx_seq_one_letter_code
_entity_poly.pdbx_strand_id
1 'polypeptide(L)'
;MSSFLHLLLHASPIDLHPSLYLLSNHLLPSYLPCELGIGSQILTKAVQEVSGLQPRDLKKLWEKWGDPGDVAYEAKSNLRTLVKPSPLLVGDVYNRMLGLSRIKGAQSGRVKGDVVRKLMVQARGEEVRFLVRSLVGNLRVGHASSCLYLADV
;
A
#
# COMPACT_ATOMS: atom_id res chain seq x y z
N MET A 1 9.02 -4.87 -17.36
CA MET A 1 7.56 -4.61 -17.27
C MET A 1 6.76 -5.36 -18.33
N SER A 2 7.13 -5.32 -19.59
CA SER A 2 6.44 -6.03 -20.69
C SER A 2 6.21 -7.52 -20.41
N SER A 3 7.26 -8.26 -20.01
CA SER A 3 7.15 -9.70 -19.69
C SER A 3 6.17 -10.01 -18.55
N PHE A 4 6.12 -9.14 -17.54
CA PHE A 4 5.17 -9.30 -16.43
C PHE A 4 3.73 -9.10 -16.88
N LEU A 5 3.46 -8.09 -17.71
CA LEU A 5 2.12 -7.85 -18.24
C LEU A 5 1.65 -8.97 -19.19
N HIS A 6 2.56 -9.50 -20.02
CA HIS A 6 2.29 -10.68 -20.85
C HIS A 6 1.93 -11.90 -20.00
N LEU A 7 2.72 -12.18 -18.97
CA LEU A 7 2.44 -13.28 -18.05
C LEU A 7 1.06 -13.10 -17.37
N LEU A 8 0.75 -11.88 -16.93
CA LEU A 8 -0.49 -11.57 -16.26
C LEU A 8 -1.70 -11.71 -17.19
N LEU A 9 -1.58 -11.28 -18.43
CA LEU A 9 -2.61 -11.46 -19.48
C LEU A 9 -2.97 -12.93 -19.70
N HIS A 10 -1.97 -13.82 -19.67
CA HIS A 10 -2.19 -15.24 -19.87
C HIS A 10 -2.66 -15.96 -18.60
N ALA A 11 -2.13 -15.58 -17.44
CA ALA A 11 -2.41 -16.27 -16.18
C ALA A 11 -3.69 -15.77 -15.48
N SER A 12 -3.94 -14.46 -15.48
CA SER A 12 -5.07 -13.84 -14.81
C SER A 12 -5.45 -12.50 -15.44
N PRO A 13 -6.19 -12.50 -16.56
CA PRO A 13 -6.58 -11.27 -17.26
C PRO A 13 -7.37 -10.29 -16.40
N ILE A 14 -8.12 -10.80 -15.41
CA ILE A 14 -8.92 -9.99 -14.48
C ILE A 14 -8.06 -9.12 -13.58
N ASP A 15 -6.84 -9.55 -13.27
CA ASP A 15 -5.90 -8.83 -12.42
C ASP A 15 -5.07 -7.78 -13.20
N LEU A 16 -5.20 -7.73 -14.53
CA LEU A 16 -4.46 -6.80 -15.37
C LEU A 16 -4.77 -5.34 -15.00
N HIS A 17 -6.05 -4.99 -14.97
CA HIS A 17 -6.50 -3.64 -14.64
C HIS A 17 -6.05 -3.19 -13.24
N PRO A 18 -6.34 -3.92 -12.15
CA PRO A 18 -5.88 -3.53 -10.82
C PRO A 18 -4.35 -3.49 -10.70
N SER A 19 -3.63 -4.37 -11.39
CA SER A 19 -2.16 -4.36 -11.40
C SER A 19 -1.59 -3.10 -12.04
N LEU A 20 -2.13 -2.67 -13.18
CA LEU A 20 -1.69 -1.46 -13.86
C LEU A 20 -1.88 -0.22 -12.98
N TYR A 21 -3.05 -0.10 -12.36
CA TYR A 21 -3.35 1.03 -11.47
C TYR A 21 -2.48 1.04 -10.21
N LEU A 22 -2.23 -0.10 -9.60
CA LEU A 22 -1.33 -0.20 -8.45
C LEU A 22 0.12 0.12 -8.82
N LEU A 23 0.60 -0.33 -9.99
CA LEU A 23 1.96 -0.05 -10.47
C LEU A 23 2.16 1.43 -10.84
N SER A 24 1.13 2.07 -11.38
CA SER A 24 1.17 3.51 -11.68
C SER A 24 1.02 4.39 -10.45
N ASN A 25 0.64 3.81 -9.32
CA ASN A 25 0.25 4.52 -8.11
C ASN A 25 -0.93 5.50 -8.31
N HIS A 26 -1.73 5.26 -9.33
CA HIS A 26 -3.02 5.89 -9.56
C HIS A 26 -4.11 4.86 -9.34
N LEU A 27 -5.18 5.19 -8.65
CA LEU A 27 -6.30 4.25 -8.42
C LEU A 27 -7.45 4.48 -9.39
N LEU A 28 -7.46 5.63 -10.03
CA LEU A 28 -8.44 6.05 -11.03
C LEU A 28 -7.74 6.80 -12.16
N PRO A 29 -8.39 6.95 -13.32
CA PRO A 29 -7.90 7.80 -14.39
C PRO A 29 -7.60 9.21 -13.91
N SER A 30 -6.63 9.89 -14.52
CA SER A 30 -6.11 11.19 -14.08
C SER A 30 -7.15 12.32 -14.05
N TYR A 31 -8.22 12.20 -14.82
CA TYR A 31 -9.34 13.15 -14.81
C TYR A 31 -10.31 12.99 -13.62
N LEU A 32 -10.18 11.91 -12.84
CA LEU A 32 -10.97 11.68 -11.64
C LEU A 32 -10.11 11.92 -10.39
N PRO A 33 -10.50 12.85 -9.51
CA PRO A 33 -9.75 13.09 -8.28
C PRO A 33 -9.86 11.87 -7.35
N CYS A 34 -8.73 11.27 -7.02
CA CYS A 34 -8.66 10.15 -6.11
C CYS A 34 -7.55 10.35 -5.10
N GLU A 35 -7.90 10.82 -3.93
CA GLU A 35 -6.96 10.97 -2.82
C GLU A 35 -7.29 9.96 -1.73
N LEU A 36 -6.30 9.17 -1.32
CA LEU A 36 -6.44 8.22 -0.22
C LEU A 36 -6.64 8.95 1.12
N GLY A 37 -6.08 10.15 1.24
CA GLY A 37 -6.15 10.95 2.46
C GLY A 37 -5.56 10.23 3.68
N ILE A 38 -4.48 9.48 3.47
CA ILE A 38 -3.73 8.80 4.54
C ILE A 38 -2.55 9.67 4.89
N GLY A 39 -2.70 10.43 5.96
CA GLY A 39 -1.62 11.25 6.52
C GLY A 39 -0.61 10.41 7.31
N SER A 40 0.55 11.00 7.58
CA SER A 40 1.62 10.38 8.37
C SER A 40 1.15 9.90 9.75
N GLN A 41 0.23 10.61 10.38
CA GLN A 41 -0.32 10.24 11.70
C GLN A 41 -1.10 8.92 11.65
N ILE A 42 -1.95 8.72 10.63
CA ILE A 42 -2.74 7.49 10.46
C ILE A 42 -1.79 6.32 10.22
N LEU A 43 -0.78 6.52 9.36
CA LEU A 43 0.21 5.51 9.06
C LEU A 43 1.06 5.14 10.27
N THR A 44 1.62 6.13 10.96
CA THR A 44 2.45 5.92 12.15
C THR A 44 1.70 5.15 13.22
N LYS A 45 0.43 5.51 13.45
CA LYS A 45 -0.44 4.80 14.38
C LYS A 45 -0.71 3.36 13.95
N ALA A 46 -1.01 3.13 12.66
CA ALA A 46 -1.23 1.79 12.14
C ALA A 46 0.04 0.92 12.26
N VAL A 47 1.23 1.46 11.93
CA VAL A 47 2.51 0.77 12.11
C VAL A 47 2.74 0.41 13.56
N GLN A 48 2.50 1.36 14.48
CA GLN A 48 2.65 1.14 15.91
C GLN A 48 1.72 0.04 16.43
N GLU A 49 0.44 0.07 16.06
CA GLU A 49 -0.54 -0.93 16.47
C GLU A 49 -0.24 -2.33 15.91
N VAL A 50 0.29 -2.40 14.69
CA VAL A 50 0.68 -3.68 14.07
C VAL A 50 1.96 -4.21 14.68
N SER A 51 2.96 -3.36 14.93
CA SER A 51 4.27 -3.80 15.42
C SER A 51 4.34 -3.95 16.95
N GLY A 52 3.44 -3.32 17.69
CA GLY A 52 3.52 -3.26 19.14
C GLY A 52 4.71 -2.47 19.68
N LEU A 53 5.45 -1.75 18.82
CA LEU A 53 6.62 -0.98 19.21
C LEU A 53 6.23 0.25 20.02
N GLN A 54 7.12 0.62 20.97
CA GLN A 54 6.97 1.87 21.69
C GLN A 54 7.23 3.07 20.77
N PRO A 55 6.59 4.22 21.00
CA PRO A 55 6.77 5.43 20.18
C PRO A 55 8.25 5.85 20.03
N ARG A 56 9.06 5.64 21.07
CA ARG A 56 10.50 5.95 21.05
C ARG A 56 11.27 5.09 20.05
N ASP A 57 10.96 3.81 19.98
CA ASP A 57 11.66 2.87 19.09
C ASP A 57 11.20 3.06 17.66
N LEU A 58 9.91 3.34 17.44
CA LEU A 58 9.39 3.70 16.12
C LEU A 58 10.06 5.01 15.62
N LYS A 59 10.26 6.00 16.48
CA LYS A 59 10.98 7.24 16.13
C LYS A 59 12.42 6.94 15.67
N LYS A 60 13.16 6.07 16.37
CA LYS A 60 14.50 5.63 15.94
C LYS A 60 14.49 4.97 14.56
N LEU A 61 13.48 4.15 14.26
CA LEU A 61 13.32 3.55 12.93
C LEU A 61 13.10 4.61 11.85
N TRP A 62 12.29 5.63 12.14
CA TRP A 62 12.09 6.76 11.23
C TRP A 62 13.38 7.56 10.99
N GLU A 63 14.16 7.81 12.04
CA GLU A 63 15.46 8.50 11.95
C GLU A 63 16.48 7.67 11.13
N LYS A 64 16.44 6.34 11.27
CA LYS A 64 17.35 5.43 10.57
C LYS A 64 17.03 5.28 9.09
N TRP A 65 15.76 5.07 8.75
CA TRP A 65 15.35 4.68 7.41
C TRP A 65 14.77 5.83 6.56
N GLY A 66 14.10 6.79 7.18
CA GLY A 66 13.49 7.94 6.50
C GLY A 66 12.39 7.60 5.48
N ASP A 67 12.19 6.32 5.17
CA ASP A 67 11.19 5.83 4.23
C ASP A 67 10.08 5.08 4.96
N PRO A 68 8.81 5.46 4.76
CA PRO A 68 7.70 4.83 5.47
C PRO A 68 7.55 3.33 5.18
N GLY A 69 7.89 2.89 3.97
CA GLY A 69 7.84 1.48 3.59
C GLY A 69 8.90 0.67 4.32
N ASP A 70 10.13 1.17 4.40
CA ASP A 70 11.23 0.50 5.10
C ASP A 70 11.00 0.47 6.61
N VAL A 71 10.47 1.56 7.18
CA VAL A 71 10.07 1.62 8.60
C VAL A 71 9.01 0.57 8.90
N ALA A 72 7.97 0.46 8.08
CA ALA A 72 6.90 -0.50 8.28
C ALA A 72 7.38 -1.95 8.12
N TYR A 73 8.26 -2.20 7.16
CA TYR A 73 8.87 -3.51 6.95
C TYR A 73 9.70 -3.94 8.16
N GLU A 74 10.61 -3.09 8.61
CA GLU A 74 11.47 -3.36 9.78
C GLU A 74 10.65 -3.53 11.06
N ALA A 75 9.68 -2.64 11.29
CA ALA A 75 8.79 -2.72 12.45
C ALA A 75 8.02 -4.05 12.48
N LYS A 76 7.60 -4.55 11.32
CA LYS A 76 6.87 -5.81 11.22
C LYS A 76 7.77 -7.04 11.24
N SER A 77 9.01 -6.96 10.77
CA SER A 77 9.95 -8.09 10.73
C SER A 77 10.23 -8.67 12.12
N ASN A 78 10.11 -7.84 13.16
CA ASN A 78 10.29 -8.23 14.56
C ASN A 78 9.08 -8.99 15.14
N LEU A 79 7.96 -9.06 14.42
CA LEU A 79 6.77 -9.78 14.87
C LEU A 79 6.81 -11.25 14.47
N ARG A 80 6.74 -12.12 15.46
CA ARG A 80 6.49 -13.54 15.25
C ARG A 80 4.99 -13.79 15.20
N THR A 81 4.43 -13.90 14.00
CA THR A 81 3.03 -14.31 13.83
C THR A 81 2.91 -15.82 13.97
N LEU A 82 2.03 -16.27 14.86
CA LEU A 82 1.77 -17.70 15.09
C LEU A 82 1.12 -18.38 13.88
N VAL A 83 0.34 -17.63 13.12
CA VAL A 83 -0.37 -18.13 11.94
C VAL A 83 -0.02 -17.25 10.74
N LYS A 84 0.37 -17.88 9.63
CA LYS A 84 0.58 -17.15 8.37
C LYS A 84 -0.76 -16.61 7.86
N PRO A 85 -0.88 -15.30 7.65
CA PRO A 85 -2.10 -14.73 7.09
C PRO A 85 -2.34 -15.24 5.66
N SER A 86 -3.59 -15.22 5.20
CA SER A 86 -3.93 -15.51 3.80
C SER A 86 -3.19 -14.54 2.86
N PRO A 87 -2.78 -14.99 1.65
CA PRO A 87 -2.15 -14.10 0.68
C PRO A 87 -3.04 -12.91 0.34
N LEU A 88 -2.44 -11.74 0.14
CA LEU A 88 -3.13 -10.60 -0.42
C LEU A 88 -3.29 -10.79 -1.93
N LEU A 89 -4.52 -10.73 -2.42
CA LEU A 89 -4.80 -10.72 -3.84
C LEU A 89 -4.74 -9.28 -4.36
N VAL A 90 -4.25 -9.10 -5.57
CA VAL A 90 -4.08 -7.78 -6.21
C VAL A 90 -5.42 -7.04 -6.29
N GLY A 91 -6.48 -7.73 -6.74
CA GLY A 91 -7.82 -7.18 -6.80
C GLY A 91 -8.35 -6.71 -5.44
N ASP A 92 -8.08 -7.48 -4.37
CA ASP A 92 -8.51 -7.11 -3.01
C ASP A 92 -7.79 -5.86 -2.51
N VAL A 93 -6.48 -5.76 -2.75
CA VAL A 93 -5.68 -4.57 -2.39
C VAL A 93 -6.22 -3.35 -3.12
N TYR A 94 -6.41 -3.44 -4.43
CA TYR A 94 -6.94 -2.38 -5.27
C TYR A 94 -8.32 -1.92 -4.79
N ASN A 95 -9.25 -2.84 -4.57
CA ASN A 95 -10.61 -2.52 -4.11
C ASN A 95 -10.62 -1.87 -2.72
N ARG A 96 -9.78 -2.33 -1.81
CA ARG A 96 -9.65 -1.73 -0.47
C ARG A 96 -9.06 -0.33 -0.54
N MET A 97 -8.04 -0.11 -1.38
CA MET A 97 -7.47 1.23 -1.59
C MET A 97 -8.50 2.18 -2.24
N LEU A 98 -9.24 1.71 -3.23
CA LEU A 98 -10.32 2.47 -3.84
C LEU A 98 -11.43 2.79 -2.82
N GLY A 99 -11.73 1.85 -1.93
CA GLY A 99 -12.64 2.07 -0.81
C GLY A 99 -12.17 3.17 0.13
N LEU A 100 -10.86 3.24 0.43
CA LEU A 100 -10.27 4.29 1.27
C LEU A 100 -10.49 5.71 0.72
N SER A 101 -10.41 5.88 -0.60
CA SER A 101 -10.64 7.20 -1.22
C SER A 101 -12.07 7.70 -1.07
N ARG A 102 -13.03 6.80 -0.90
CA ARG A 102 -14.46 7.12 -0.74
C ARG A 102 -14.84 7.47 0.69
N ILE A 103 -13.99 7.14 1.68
CA ILE A 103 -14.25 7.39 3.09
C ILE A 103 -14.00 8.88 3.37
N LYS A 104 -15.07 9.63 3.69
CA LYS A 104 -15.03 11.05 4.04
C LYS A 104 -15.74 11.27 5.38
N GLY A 105 -15.51 12.40 6.03
CA GLY A 105 -16.18 12.79 7.27
C GLY A 105 -15.29 12.75 8.52
N ALA A 106 -15.86 13.16 9.66
CA ALA A 106 -15.11 13.39 10.91
C ALA A 106 -14.40 12.14 11.47
N GLN A 107 -14.94 10.95 11.25
CA GLN A 107 -14.33 9.69 11.72
C GLN A 107 -13.51 8.96 10.63
N SER A 108 -13.32 9.59 9.48
CA SER A 108 -12.60 8.98 8.36
C SER A 108 -11.21 8.47 8.73
N GLY A 109 -10.47 9.21 9.56
CA GLY A 109 -9.14 8.84 10.01
C GLY A 109 -9.09 7.51 10.77
N ARG A 110 -10.08 7.25 11.64
CA ARG A 110 -10.16 5.99 12.39
C ARG A 110 -10.47 4.81 11.46
N VAL A 111 -11.49 4.97 10.62
CA VAL A 111 -11.88 3.90 9.67
C VAL A 111 -10.77 3.59 8.69
N LYS A 112 -10.11 4.62 8.15
CA LYS A 112 -8.93 4.46 7.28
C LYS A 112 -7.79 3.75 8.00
N GLY A 113 -7.50 4.12 9.24
CA GLY A 113 -6.49 3.45 10.07
C GLY A 113 -6.76 1.97 10.25
N ASP A 114 -8.01 1.57 10.52
CA ASP A 114 -8.40 0.17 10.67
C ASP A 114 -8.21 -0.63 9.37
N VAL A 115 -8.52 -0.04 8.21
CA VAL A 115 -8.31 -0.70 6.91
C VAL A 115 -6.82 -0.85 6.62
N VAL A 116 -6.02 0.21 6.84
CA VAL A 116 -4.56 0.18 6.67
C VAL A 116 -3.93 -0.88 7.58
N ARG A 117 -4.33 -0.93 8.85
CA ARG A 117 -3.87 -1.93 9.80
C ARG A 117 -4.17 -3.36 9.32
N LYS A 118 -5.40 -3.62 8.87
CA LYS A 118 -5.79 -4.94 8.33
C LYS A 118 -4.94 -5.34 7.12
N LEU A 119 -4.72 -4.42 6.18
CA LEU A 119 -3.85 -4.65 5.03
C LEU A 119 -2.41 -4.96 5.47
N MET A 120 -1.87 -4.18 6.41
CA MET A 120 -0.51 -4.39 6.92
C MET A 120 -0.36 -5.73 7.65
N VAL A 121 -1.36 -6.16 8.42
CA VAL A 121 -1.33 -7.47 9.10
C VAL A 121 -1.29 -8.60 8.07
N GLN A 122 -2.07 -8.52 7.00
CA GLN A 122 -2.13 -9.54 5.95
C GLN A 122 -0.91 -9.55 5.04
N ALA A 123 -0.31 -8.39 4.75
CA ALA A 123 0.86 -8.29 3.88
C ALA A 123 2.05 -9.09 4.43
N ARG A 124 2.81 -9.78 3.56
CA ARG A 124 3.92 -10.65 3.93
C ARG A 124 5.26 -10.08 3.47
N GLY A 125 6.28 -10.18 4.30
CA GLY A 125 7.64 -9.76 3.93
C GLY A 125 7.67 -8.41 3.22
N GLU A 126 8.24 -8.37 2.02
CA GLU A 126 8.38 -7.16 1.19
C GLU A 126 7.06 -6.51 0.77
N GLU A 127 5.94 -7.26 0.76
CA GLU A 127 4.63 -6.70 0.41
C GLU A 127 4.26 -5.50 1.30
N VAL A 128 4.66 -5.53 2.57
CA VAL A 128 4.41 -4.43 3.51
C VAL A 128 5.06 -3.13 3.04
N ARG A 129 6.31 -3.24 2.57
CA ARG A 129 7.09 -2.09 2.07
C ARG A 129 6.38 -1.39 0.91
N PHE A 130 6.03 -2.16 -0.11
CA PHE A 130 5.36 -1.63 -1.30
C PHE A 130 3.94 -1.15 -1.00
N LEU A 131 3.19 -1.89 -0.19
CA LEU A 131 1.86 -1.49 0.25
C LEU A 131 1.87 -0.12 0.93
N VAL A 132 2.79 0.10 1.88
CA VAL A 132 2.89 1.37 2.60
C VAL A 132 3.32 2.50 1.67
N ARG A 133 4.26 2.25 0.76
CA ARG A 133 4.67 3.23 -0.25
C ARG A 133 3.51 3.63 -1.17
N SER A 134 2.70 2.67 -1.60
CA SER A 134 1.49 2.95 -2.39
C SER A 134 0.48 3.79 -1.62
N LEU A 135 0.26 3.49 -0.33
CA LEU A 135 -0.66 4.24 0.52
C LEU A 135 -0.25 5.70 0.72
N VAL A 136 1.06 5.98 0.71
CA VAL A 136 1.61 7.34 0.85
C VAL A 136 1.74 8.05 -0.50
N GLY A 137 1.52 7.35 -1.60
CA GLY A 137 1.68 7.91 -2.93
C GLY A 137 3.12 8.00 -3.42
N ASN A 138 4.04 7.23 -2.85
CA ASN A 138 5.46 7.29 -3.18
C ASN A 138 6.08 5.89 -3.37
N LEU A 139 5.72 5.24 -4.47
CA LEU A 139 6.14 3.86 -4.77
C LEU A 139 7.63 3.69 -5.00
N ARG A 140 8.35 4.75 -5.43
CA ARG A 140 9.80 4.72 -5.78
C ARG A 140 10.16 3.59 -6.76
N VAL A 141 9.23 3.15 -7.59
CA VAL A 141 9.50 2.31 -8.75
C VAL A 141 9.82 3.25 -9.91
N GLY A 142 11.10 3.30 -10.34
CA GLY A 142 11.54 4.19 -11.42
C GLY A 142 10.58 4.16 -12.60
N HIS A 143 10.62 5.09 -13.51
CA HIS A 143 9.90 5.28 -14.80
C HIS A 143 8.58 4.51 -15.12
N ALA A 144 7.96 3.83 -14.15
CA ALA A 144 6.69 3.12 -14.36
C ALA A 144 5.56 4.09 -14.73
N SER A 145 5.62 5.31 -14.22
CA SER A 145 4.64 6.36 -14.52
C SER A 145 4.63 6.80 -15.99
N SER A 146 5.81 6.84 -16.63
CA SER A 146 5.92 7.32 -18.02
C SER A 146 5.38 6.35 -19.06
N CYS A 147 5.37 5.04 -18.77
CA CYS A 147 4.86 4.03 -19.70
C CYS A 147 3.33 3.88 -19.70
N LEU A 148 2.66 4.39 -18.67
CA LEU A 148 1.20 4.25 -18.52
C LEU A 148 0.42 5.41 -19.09
N TYR A 149 1.05 6.58 -19.26
CA TYR A 149 0.44 7.73 -19.98
C TYR A 149 0.17 7.46 -21.47
N LEU A 150 0.75 6.38 -22.03
CA LEU A 150 0.52 5.97 -23.43
C LEU A 150 -0.69 5.03 -23.61
N ALA A 151 -1.34 4.61 -22.53
CA ALA A 151 -2.49 3.70 -22.59
C ALA A 151 -3.85 4.43 -22.52
N ASP A 152 -3.84 5.76 -22.31
CA ASP A 152 -5.06 6.60 -22.27
C ASP A 152 -5.31 7.36 -23.58
N VAL A 153 -4.75 6.88 -24.73
CA VAL A 153 -5.02 7.42 -26.07
C VAL A 153 -5.85 6.44 -26.86
#